data_d6ee00eef7707197ebd4608c01151f6c
#
_entry.id   d6ee00eef7707197ebd4608c01151f6c
#
_cell.length_a   1.000
_cell.length_b   1.000
_cell.length_c   1.000
_cell.angle_alpha   90.00
_cell.angle_beta   90.00
_cell.angle_gamma   90.00
#
_symmetry.space_group_name_H-M   'P 1'
#
loop_
_entity.id
_entity.type
_entity.pdbx_description
1 polymer ?
#
loop_
_entity_poly.entity_id
_entity_poly.type
_entity_poly.pdbx_seq_one_letter_code
_entity_poly.pdbx_strand_id
1 'polypeptide(L)'
;MRLLNRNTRTIYYRLYEGQKDVLDEDGNKTGEKVVAYSEPKELRCSVSPASGQTQIEMFGNLDSYDKAVVTDDVTCPIDENTILFVDKSPEEDSEGNPLPDYRIRKVAKSLNCISYAISKVT
;
A
#
# COMPACT_ATOMS: atom_id res chain seq x y z
N MET A 1 -11.33 15.00 8.66
CA MET A 1 -12.26 13.88 8.92
C MET A 1 -11.76 13.07 10.10
N ARG A 2 -12.66 12.68 10.96
CA ARG A 2 -12.32 11.86 12.12
C ARG A 2 -12.85 10.44 11.90
N LEU A 3 -11.96 9.43 12.02
CA LEU A 3 -12.38 8.05 11.86
C LEU A 3 -13.16 7.56 13.08
N LEU A 4 -14.22 6.80 12.82
CA LEU A 4 -14.96 6.12 13.87
C LEU A 4 -14.33 4.75 14.08
N ASN A 5 -14.07 4.37 15.35
CA ASN A 5 -13.42 3.10 15.66
C ASN A 5 -14.14 1.89 15.06
N ARG A 6 -15.47 1.91 15.03
CA ARG A 6 -16.28 0.81 14.47
C ARG A 6 -16.13 0.64 12.96
N ASN A 7 -15.63 1.68 12.26
CA ASN A 7 -15.46 1.66 10.81
C ASN A 7 -14.01 1.40 10.39
N THR A 8 -13.12 1.16 11.36
CA THR A 8 -11.72 0.91 11.05
C THR A 8 -11.43 -0.58 11.03
N ARG A 9 -10.42 -0.92 10.22
CA ARG A 9 -9.87 -2.26 10.17
C ARG A 9 -8.37 -2.17 10.06
N THR A 10 -7.68 -3.27 10.33
CA THR A 10 -6.23 -3.35 10.16
C THR A 10 -5.92 -3.94 8.80
N ILE A 11 -5.08 -3.25 8.05
CA ILE A 11 -4.48 -3.79 6.83
C ILE A 11 -2.97 -3.82 7.02
N TYR A 12 -2.25 -4.42 6.08
CA TYR A 12 -0.79 -4.49 6.13
C TYR A 12 -0.20 -3.82 4.91
N TYR A 13 0.99 -3.25 5.07
CA TYR A 13 1.72 -2.64 3.96
C TYR A 13 3.20 -2.96 4.06
N ARG A 14 3.88 -2.94 2.91
CA ARG A 14 5.34 -3.05 2.84
C ARG A 14 5.84 -1.90 1.98
N LEU A 15 6.79 -1.15 2.51
CA LEU A 15 7.38 0.00 1.83
C LEU A 15 8.42 -0.45 0.81
N TYR A 16 8.45 0.22 -0.34
CA TYR A 16 9.47 0.00 -1.35
C TYR A 16 10.82 0.51 -0.85
N GLU A 17 11.83 -0.34 -0.89
CA GLU A 17 13.18 -0.02 -0.41
C GLU A 17 14.23 0.01 -1.54
N GLY A 18 13.79 0.08 -2.78
CA GLY A 18 14.68 0.10 -3.93
C GLY A 18 15.02 -1.28 -4.44
N GLN A 19 16.13 -1.37 -5.17
CA GLN A 19 16.63 -2.62 -5.70
C GLN A 19 17.88 -3.04 -4.94
N LYS A 20 18.02 -4.34 -4.71
CA LYS A 20 19.18 -4.92 -4.06
C LYS A 20 19.87 -5.88 -5.03
N ASP A 21 21.20 -5.96 -4.93
CA ASP A 21 21.97 -6.90 -5.72
C ASP A 21 21.74 -8.34 -5.23
N VAL A 22 21.60 -9.25 -6.17
CA VAL A 22 21.56 -10.68 -5.86
C VAL A 22 23.00 -11.17 -5.71
N LEU A 23 23.28 -11.83 -4.59
CA LEU A 23 24.60 -12.39 -4.31
C LEU A 23 24.60 -13.91 -4.54
N ASP A 24 25.74 -14.43 -5.00
CA ASP A 24 25.92 -15.89 -5.12
C ASP A 24 26.35 -16.49 -3.77
N GLU A 25 26.64 -17.78 -3.75
CA GLU A 25 27.02 -18.50 -2.52
C GLU A 25 28.32 -17.97 -1.90
N ASP A 26 29.18 -17.37 -2.72
CA ASP A 26 30.46 -16.80 -2.27
C ASP A 26 30.34 -15.32 -1.87
N GLY A 27 29.13 -14.74 -1.96
CA GLY A 27 28.88 -13.34 -1.63
C GLY A 27 29.21 -12.37 -2.76
N ASN A 28 29.44 -12.84 -3.97
CA ASN A 28 29.72 -12.00 -5.13
C ASN A 28 28.44 -11.61 -5.85
N LYS A 29 28.43 -10.41 -6.42
CA LYS A 29 27.28 -9.93 -7.19
C LYS A 29 27.13 -10.73 -8.47
N THR A 30 25.90 -11.21 -8.73
CA THR A 30 25.60 -11.98 -9.93
C THR A 30 25.25 -11.12 -11.15
N GLY A 31 25.11 -9.80 -10.96
CA GLY A 31 24.62 -8.87 -11.99
C GLY A 31 23.11 -8.75 -12.05
N GLU A 32 22.39 -9.55 -11.29
CA GLU A 32 20.94 -9.48 -11.17
C GLU A 32 20.54 -8.57 -10.01
N LYS A 33 19.36 -7.97 -10.10
CA LYS A 33 18.79 -7.15 -9.04
C LYS A 33 17.36 -7.56 -8.76
N VAL A 34 16.98 -7.50 -7.48
CA VAL A 34 15.61 -7.76 -7.04
C VAL A 34 15.05 -6.54 -6.34
N VAL A 35 13.75 -6.33 -6.48
CA VAL A 35 13.05 -5.27 -5.78
C VAL A 35 12.94 -5.66 -4.30
N ALA A 36 13.29 -4.72 -3.43
CA ALA A 36 13.24 -4.93 -1.98
C ALA A 36 12.10 -4.15 -1.36
N TYR A 37 11.44 -4.77 -0.38
CA TYR A 37 10.37 -4.15 0.42
C TYR A 37 10.68 -4.30 1.90
N SER A 38 10.14 -3.38 2.71
CA SER A 38 10.24 -3.46 4.17
C SER A 38 9.50 -4.68 4.70
N GLU A 39 9.68 -4.98 5.98
CA GLU A 39 8.84 -5.96 6.66
C GLU A 39 7.38 -5.50 6.64
N PRO A 40 6.40 -6.44 6.68
CA PRO A 40 4.99 -6.06 6.78
C PRO A 40 4.71 -5.25 8.03
N LYS A 41 3.98 -4.16 7.86
CA LYS A 41 3.57 -3.27 8.96
C LYS A 41 2.06 -3.14 8.96
N GLU A 42 1.50 -2.95 10.15
CA GLU A 42 0.05 -2.78 10.32
C GLU A 42 -0.35 -1.31 10.14
N LEU A 43 -1.50 -1.11 9.53
CA LEU A 43 -2.12 0.21 9.43
C LEU A 43 -3.59 0.09 9.81
N ARG A 44 -4.00 0.87 10.80
CA ARG A 44 -5.41 0.98 11.15
C ARG A 44 -6.05 2.07 10.32
N CYS A 45 -7.10 1.72 9.60
CA CYS A 45 -7.69 2.62 8.62
C CYS A 45 -9.13 2.25 8.31
N SER A 46 -9.80 3.10 7.55
CA SER A 46 -11.11 2.82 6.97
C SER A 46 -10.91 2.45 5.50
N VAL A 47 -11.57 1.39 5.05
CA VAL A 47 -11.53 0.96 3.64
C VAL A 47 -12.94 1.01 3.09
N SER A 48 -13.12 1.69 1.97
CA SER A 48 -14.43 1.84 1.34
C SER A 48 -14.34 1.61 -0.17
N PRO A 49 -15.46 1.19 -0.82
CA PRO A 49 -15.48 1.05 -2.27
C PRO A 49 -15.22 2.37 -2.98
N ALA A 50 -14.65 2.31 -4.18
CA ALA A 50 -14.38 3.47 -5.01
C ALA A 50 -15.68 3.94 -5.67
N SER A 51 -16.55 4.58 -4.91
CA SER A 51 -17.82 5.05 -5.40
C SER A 51 -18.21 6.36 -4.70
N GLY A 52 -19.00 7.16 -5.39
CA GLY A 52 -19.55 8.39 -4.85
C GLY A 52 -18.70 9.61 -5.11
N GLN A 53 -19.33 10.74 -4.96
CA GLN A 53 -18.77 12.04 -5.28
C GLN A 53 -17.61 12.44 -4.35
N THR A 54 -17.64 11.98 -3.11
CA THR A 54 -16.59 12.30 -2.14
C THR A 54 -15.23 11.80 -2.60
N GLN A 55 -15.16 10.58 -3.16
CA GLN A 55 -13.90 10.06 -3.67
C GLN A 55 -13.41 10.84 -4.88
N ILE A 56 -14.31 11.29 -5.74
CA ILE A 56 -13.95 12.13 -6.90
C ILE A 56 -13.31 13.44 -6.41
N GLU A 57 -13.88 14.05 -5.38
CA GLU A 57 -13.33 15.28 -4.79
C GLU A 57 -11.97 15.04 -4.14
N MET A 58 -11.78 13.90 -3.48
CA MET A 58 -10.52 13.57 -2.80
C MET A 58 -9.38 13.30 -3.78
N PHE A 59 -9.67 12.63 -4.89
CA PHE A 59 -8.64 12.15 -5.81
C PHE A 59 -8.66 12.84 -7.19
N GLY A 60 -9.52 13.83 -7.38
CA GLY A 60 -9.64 14.55 -8.64
C GLY A 60 -10.11 13.65 -9.77
N ASN A 61 -9.44 13.73 -10.91
CA ASN A 61 -9.84 13.01 -12.12
C ASN A 61 -9.23 11.60 -12.25
N LEU A 62 -8.93 10.95 -11.14
CA LEU A 62 -8.43 9.58 -11.18
C LEU A 62 -9.56 8.66 -11.64
N ASP A 63 -9.44 8.11 -12.85
CA ASP A 63 -10.52 7.37 -13.53
C ASP A 63 -10.68 5.94 -13.04
N SER A 64 -9.65 5.34 -12.46
CA SER A 64 -9.67 3.91 -12.17
C SER A 64 -8.96 3.59 -10.87
N TYR A 65 -9.75 3.22 -9.87
CA TYR A 65 -9.26 2.60 -8.64
C TYR A 65 -10.41 1.78 -8.02
N ASP A 66 -10.06 0.81 -7.18
CA ASP A 66 -11.06 -0.14 -6.67
C ASP A 66 -11.58 0.22 -5.28
N LYS A 67 -10.73 0.77 -4.43
CA LYS A 67 -11.08 1.14 -3.05
C LYS A 67 -10.37 2.40 -2.62
N ALA A 68 -10.93 3.06 -1.61
CA ALA A 68 -10.30 4.19 -0.94
C ALA A 68 -9.95 3.78 0.50
N VAL A 69 -8.73 4.05 0.90
CA VAL A 69 -8.23 3.82 2.26
C VAL A 69 -8.01 5.17 2.91
N VAL A 70 -8.56 5.37 4.10
CA VAL A 70 -8.41 6.62 4.85
C VAL A 70 -7.85 6.31 6.23
N THR A 71 -6.78 6.98 6.61
CA THR A 71 -6.20 6.86 7.94
C THR A 71 -6.05 8.25 8.57
N ASP A 72 -6.21 8.33 9.88
CA ASP A 72 -5.95 9.56 10.64
C ASP A 72 -4.47 9.66 11.08
N ASP A 73 -3.65 8.68 10.76
CA ASP A 73 -2.21 8.73 11.00
C ASP A 73 -1.53 9.54 9.88
N VAL A 74 -1.37 10.83 10.10
CA VAL A 74 -0.76 11.74 9.13
C VAL A 74 0.75 11.54 8.98
N THR A 75 1.35 10.70 9.83
CA THR A 75 2.77 10.35 9.72
C THR A 75 3.00 9.07 8.93
N CYS A 76 1.93 8.44 8.43
CA CYS A 76 2.03 7.18 7.70
C CYS A 76 2.94 7.35 6.47
N PRO A 77 3.99 6.52 6.31
CA PRO A 77 4.98 6.71 5.24
C PRO A 77 4.60 6.09 3.91
N ILE A 78 3.37 5.62 3.76
CA ILE A 78 2.92 4.99 2.51
C ILE A 78 3.02 5.97 1.34
N ASP A 79 3.60 5.51 0.24
CA ASP A 79 3.72 6.28 -1.00
C ASP A 79 3.18 5.47 -2.18
N GLU A 80 3.35 5.99 -3.39
CA GLU A 80 2.83 5.34 -4.61
C GLU A 80 3.54 4.02 -4.97
N ASN A 81 4.68 3.75 -4.35
CA ASN A 81 5.43 2.50 -4.57
C ASN A 81 5.16 1.43 -3.52
N THR A 82 4.33 1.75 -2.52
CA THR A 82 3.97 0.83 -1.44
C THR A 82 3.00 -0.25 -1.94
N ILE A 83 3.17 -1.47 -1.46
CA ILE A 83 2.23 -2.57 -1.72
C ILE A 83 1.39 -2.83 -0.48
N LEU A 84 0.17 -3.29 -0.71
CA LEU A 84 -0.83 -3.48 0.36
C LEU A 84 -1.35 -4.90 0.39
N PHE A 85 -1.70 -5.33 1.61
CA PHE A 85 -2.41 -6.59 1.87
C PHE A 85 -3.69 -6.21 2.63
N VAL A 86 -4.78 -6.03 1.88
CA VAL A 86 -6.05 -5.53 2.40
C VAL A 86 -6.99 -6.65 2.79
N ASP A 87 -7.23 -7.57 1.86
CA ASP A 87 -8.17 -8.67 2.04
C ASP A 87 -7.47 -9.99 2.38
N LYS A 88 -6.17 -9.96 2.59
CA LYS A 88 -5.39 -11.13 2.98
C LYS A 88 -4.22 -10.74 3.89
N SER A 89 -3.64 -11.73 4.55
CA SER A 89 -2.43 -11.55 5.32
C SER A 89 -1.20 -11.40 4.42
N PRO A 90 -0.12 -10.78 4.90
CA PRO A 90 1.11 -10.71 4.12
C PRO A 90 1.58 -12.10 3.69
N GLU A 91 1.83 -12.25 2.40
CA GLU A 91 2.25 -13.49 1.78
C GLU A 91 3.47 -13.27 0.89
N GLU A 92 4.24 -14.33 0.71
CA GLU A 92 5.37 -14.36 -0.20
C GLU A 92 5.32 -15.64 -1.02
N ASP A 93 5.87 -15.62 -2.24
CA ASP A 93 5.99 -16.83 -3.04
C ASP A 93 7.19 -17.66 -2.59
N SER A 94 7.46 -18.77 -3.29
CA SER A 94 8.57 -19.68 -2.97
C SER A 94 9.94 -19.02 -3.08
N GLU A 95 10.04 -17.91 -3.80
CA GLU A 95 11.28 -17.17 -4.01
C GLU A 95 11.42 -15.97 -3.06
N GLY A 96 10.45 -15.76 -2.16
CA GLY A 96 10.46 -14.66 -1.22
C GLY A 96 9.89 -13.36 -1.75
N ASN A 97 9.26 -13.38 -2.93
CA ASN A 97 8.64 -12.19 -3.49
C ASN A 97 7.26 -11.96 -2.86
N PRO A 98 6.93 -10.73 -2.47
CA PRO A 98 5.62 -10.46 -1.86
C PRO A 98 4.48 -10.64 -2.87
N LEU A 99 3.33 -11.10 -2.37
CA LEU A 99 2.13 -11.32 -3.15
C LEU A 99 1.00 -10.40 -2.68
N PRO A 100 1.08 -9.09 -2.94
CA PRO A 100 0.06 -8.15 -2.48
C PRO A 100 -1.25 -8.33 -3.25
N ASP A 101 -2.37 -7.93 -2.63
CA ASP A 101 -3.66 -7.89 -3.32
C ASP A 101 -4.03 -6.50 -3.85
N TYR A 102 -3.39 -5.45 -3.34
CA TYR A 102 -3.64 -4.07 -3.77
C TYR A 102 -2.35 -3.27 -3.91
N ARG A 103 -2.41 -2.23 -4.72
CA ARG A 103 -1.31 -1.26 -4.87
C ARG A 103 -1.87 0.16 -4.79
N ILE A 104 -1.00 1.11 -4.44
CA ILE A 104 -1.38 2.52 -4.34
C ILE A 104 -1.45 3.13 -5.74
N ARG A 105 -2.54 3.83 -6.02
CA ARG A 105 -2.70 4.59 -7.27
C ARG A 105 -2.46 6.07 -7.06
N LYS A 106 -2.92 6.61 -5.93
CA LYS A 106 -2.76 8.03 -5.61
C LYS A 106 -2.80 8.24 -4.10
N VAL A 107 -2.08 9.23 -3.63
CA VAL A 107 -2.05 9.65 -2.23
C VAL A 107 -2.60 11.07 -2.14
N ALA A 108 -3.58 11.30 -1.28
CA ALA A 108 -4.14 12.62 -1.01
C ALA A 108 -3.99 12.93 0.49
N LYS A 109 -3.19 13.93 0.82
CA LYS A 109 -2.93 14.31 2.21
C LYS A 109 -3.72 15.55 2.59
N SER A 110 -4.30 15.53 3.80
CA SER A 110 -4.94 16.68 4.39
C SER A 110 -4.38 16.92 5.79
N LEU A 111 -4.89 17.93 6.50
CA LEU A 111 -4.39 18.26 7.84
C LEU A 111 -4.62 17.14 8.86
N ASN A 112 -5.72 16.42 8.72
CA ASN A 112 -6.16 15.47 9.75
C ASN A 112 -6.17 14.02 9.30
N CYS A 113 -5.94 13.74 8.03
CA CYS A 113 -5.96 12.38 7.52
C CYS A 113 -5.19 12.27 6.20
N ILE A 114 -4.90 11.02 5.83
CA ILE A 114 -4.34 10.71 4.51
C ILE A 114 -5.30 9.72 3.85
N SER A 115 -5.59 9.96 2.57
CA SER A 115 -6.44 9.10 1.76
C SER A 115 -5.63 8.48 0.63
N TYR A 116 -5.86 7.19 0.39
CA TYR A 116 -5.16 6.45 -0.67
C TYR A 116 -6.19 5.85 -1.62
N ALA A 117 -6.02 6.13 -2.91
CA ALA A 117 -6.76 5.41 -3.94
C ALA A 117 -5.97 4.15 -4.27
N ILE A 118 -6.58 2.98 -4.15
CA ILE A 118 -5.91 1.71 -4.34
C ILE A 118 -6.61 0.88 -5.41
N SER A 119 -5.82 0.09 -6.14
CA SER A 119 -6.32 -0.79 -7.18
C SER A 119 -5.88 -2.22 -6.93
N LYS A 120 -6.73 -3.16 -7.29
CA LYS A 120 -6.46 -4.58 -7.15
C LYS A 120 -5.33 -5.00 -8.11
N VAL A 121 -4.41 -5.79 -7.58
CA VAL A 121 -3.34 -6.38 -8.38
C VAL A 121 -3.90 -7.63 -9.07
N THR A 122 -3.81 -7.67 -10.38
CA THR A 122 -4.29 -8.81 -11.18
C THR A 122 -3.17 -9.79 -11.49
#